data_b7905b0625f49e4be696c4adf714ea5a
#
_entry.id   b7905b0625f49e4be696c4adf714ea5a
#
_cell.length_a   1.000
_cell.length_b   1.000
_cell.length_c   1.000
_cell.angle_alpha   90.00
_cell.angle_beta   90.00
_cell.angle_gamma   90.00
#
_symmetry.space_group_name_H-M   'P 1'
#
loop_
_entity.id
_entity.type
_entity.pdbx_description
1 polymer ?
#
loop_
_entity_poly.entity_id
_entity_poly.type
_entity_poly.pdbx_seq_one_letter_code
_entity_poly.pdbx_strand_id
1 'polypeptide(L)'
;MRHLLSALLAALPVAAHAAELPKFKPQEIDSGLKIGYAVLAADVDGDKKLDLVVVDQHKLVWYQNPGKPGGDWKKRVILDGKTKPDNVCAAAIDIDGDGLPEFVIGSAWKPFDTANAAQHGWVKRGKSLDDEWAYHPLPCDEPTVHRVRVFDIDGDGKPEIVHVPLMGRDATAKGNWTDGRPVRIVALKVPANEPEKKENWKTEVLSDSLNVTHNFWPVFEKPGTAPQILVTSYDGVHVVKRDGEKWSTTKIGEGNQANPKGTRGASEIKYTKFRTGERVIATIEPWHGNQVVVYTPPKGAGKLWDRHVVDEQLRWGHAVWFADLDGDGTDELVIGVRDDPNPKAGDKHTERRGVRVYKATDGKGEKWERTIIEDGGVAVEDLTVADLDGDGKQDIIAVGRATGNARIYWNQGK
;
A
#
# COMPACT_ATOMS: atom_id res chain seq x y z
N MET A 1 -52.13 -39.61 -33.63
CA MET A 1 -52.05 -38.37 -32.84
C MET A 1 -51.24 -38.65 -31.60
N ARG A 2 -50.00 -38.23 -31.56
CA ARG A 2 -49.10 -38.33 -30.37
C ARG A 2 -48.91 -36.91 -29.87
N HIS A 3 -49.44 -36.60 -28.67
CA HIS A 3 -49.22 -35.34 -27.99
C HIS A 3 -47.84 -35.31 -27.33
N LEU A 4 -46.96 -34.46 -27.78
CA LEU A 4 -45.71 -34.09 -27.07
C LEU A 4 -46.08 -33.07 -25.99
N LEU A 5 -45.94 -33.42 -24.74
CA LEU A 5 -45.91 -32.48 -23.62
C LEU A 5 -44.50 -31.92 -23.52
N SER A 6 -44.33 -30.63 -23.82
CA SER A 6 -43.12 -29.87 -23.52
C SER A 6 -43.21 -29.39 -22.08
N ALA A 7 -42.34 -29.94 -21.21
CA ALA A 7 -42.16 -29.41 -19.86
C ALA A 7 -41.26 -28.17 -19.90
N LEU A 8 -41.78 -27.01 -19.58
CA LEU A 8 -41.02 -25.80 -19.30
C LEU A 8 -40.41 -25.93 -17.90
N LEU A 9 -39.09 -26.14 -17.82
CA LEU A 9 -38.36 -25.94 -16.55
C LEU A 9 -38.21 -24.43 -16.35
N ALA A 10 -38.96 -23.86 -15.43
CA ALA A 10 -38.70 -22.52 -14.91
C ALA A 10 -37.46 -22.54 -14.03
N ALA A 11 -36.36 -21.97 -14.51
CA ALA A 11 -35.19 -21.70 -13.69
C ALA A 11 -35.56 -20.59 -12.69
N LEU A 12 -35.73 -20.93 -11.43
CA LEU A 12 -35.80 -19.96 -10.33
C LEU A 12 -34.48 -19.20 -10.27
N PRO A 13 -34.47 -17.87 -10.17
CA PRO A 13 -33.26 -17.14 -9.90
C PRO A 13 -32.78 -17.52 -8.51
N VAL A 14 -31.60 -18.15 -8.42
CA VAL A 14 -30.87 -18.29 -7.16
C VAL A 14 -30.49 -16.86 -6.77
N ALA A 15 -31.17 -16.30 -5.78
CA ALA A 15 -30.71 -15.09 -5.12
C ALA A 15 -29.32 -15.41 -4.56
N ALA A 16 -28.29 -14.87 -5.17
CA ALA A 16 -26.97 -14.89 -4.59
C ALA A 16 -27.06 -14.13 -3.25
N HIS A 17 -27.15 -14.85 -2.16
CA HIS A 17 -26.87 -14.25 -0.85
C HIS A 17 -25.44 -13.74 -0.93
N ALA A 18 -25.26 -12.43 -0.76
CA ALA A 18 -23.94 -11.89 -0.51
C ALA A 18 -23.34 -12.68 0.66
N ALA A 19 -22.23 -13.37 0.42
CA ALA A 19 -21.61 -14.17 1.47
C ALA A 19 -21.26 -13.23 2.62
N GLU A 20 -21.63 -13.61 3.84
CA GLU A 20 -21.37 -12.83 5.04
C GLU A 20 -19.85 -12.71 5.22
N LEU A 21 -19.36 -11.51 5.56
CA LEU A 21 -17.95 -11.30 5.87
C LEU A 21 -17.53 -12.12 7.09
N PRO A 22 -16.28 -12.59 7.17
CA PRO A 22 -15.80 -13.31 8.34
C PRO A 22 -15.79 -12.41 9.58
N LYS A 23 -15.82 -13.03 10.75
CA LYS A 23 -15.60 -12.35 12.02
C LYS A 23 -14.10 -12.12 12.22
N PHE A 24 -13.74 -10.99 12.78
CA PHE A 24 -12.36 -10.65 13.10
C PHE A 24 -12.16 -10.52 14.60
N LYS A 25 -11.09 -11.13 15.14
CA LYS A 25 -10.71 -11.03 16.54
C LYS A 25 -9.49 -10.12 16.67
N PRO A 26 -9.60 -8.94 17.29
CA PRO A 26 -8.49 -8.03 17.44
C PRO A 26 -7.47 -8.53 18.46
N GLN A 27 -6.18 -8.33 18.17
CA GLN A 27 -5.05 -8.47 19.07
C GLN A 27 -4.14 -7.25 18.92
N GLU A 28 -3.89 -6.53 20.01
CA GLU A 28 -2.85 -5.51 20.05
C GLU A 28 -1.52 -6.18 20.41
N ILE A 29 -0.51 -6.02 19.54
CA ILE A 29 0.83 -6.62 19.76
C ILE A 29 1.84 -5.60 20.27
N ASP A 30 1.60 -4.31 20.07
CA ASP A 30 2.39 -3.20 20.63
C ASP A 30 1.52 -1.97 20.80
N SER A 31 1.77 -1.21 21.87
CA SER A 31 1.15 0.10 22.14
C SER A 31 2.20 1.17 22.51
N GLY A 32 3.47 0.89 22.23
CA GLY A 32 4.60 1.75 22.57
C GLY A 32 5.38 2.29 21.37
N LEU A 33 4.78 2.28 20.16
CA LEU A 33 5.33 2.95 18.99
C LEU A 33 5.24 4.46 19.17
N LYS A 34 6.25 5.18 18.66
CA LYS A 34 6.19 6.63 18.63
C LYS A 34 5.28 7.12 17.52
N ILE A 35 5.47 6.56 16.32
CA ILE A 35 4.62 6.76 15.14
C ILE A 35 4.71 5.48 14.30
N GLY A 36 3.61 4.71 14.19
CA GLY A 36 3.58 3.57 13.27
C GLY A 36 3.40 4.05 11.84
N TYR A 37 4.50 4.21 11.09
CA TYR A 37 4.47 4.75 9.72
C TYR A 37 4.15 3.72 8.65
N ALA A 38 4.70 2.52 8.76
CA ALA A 38 4.46 1.45 7.80
C ALA A 38 4.57 0.08 8.46
N VAL A 39 3.92 -0.93 7.88
CA VAL A 39 3.99 -2.32 8.30
C VAL A 39 4.20 -3.24 7.12
N LEU A 40 5.10 -4.22 7.30
CA LEU A 40 5.44 -5.24 6.33
C LEU A 40 5.23 -6.62 6.95
N ALA A 41 4.83 -7.59 6.14
CA ALA A 41 4.87 -9.02 6.49
C ALA A 41 6.00 -9.68 5.69
N ALA A 42 6.96 -10.30 6.39
CA ALA A 42 8.11 -10.97 5.79
C ALA A 42 8.63 -12.07 6.72
N ASP A 43 9.12 -13.18 6.18
CA ASP A 43 9.83 -14.19 6.96
C ASP A 43 11.23 -13.68 7.28
N VAL A 44 11.39 -13.08 8.47
CA VAL A 44 12.64 -12.43 8.86
C VAL A 44 13.68 -13.43 9.36
N ASP A 45 13.29 -14.52 9.98
CA ASP A 45 14.21 -15.49 10.60
C ASP A 45 14.36 -16.80 9.84
N GLY A 46 13.64 -16.98 8.74
CA GLY A 46 13.71 -18.17 7.88
C GLY A 46 12.91 -19.36 8.43
N ASP A 47 12.00 -19.12 9.37
CA ASP A 47 11.16 -20.19 9.96
C ASP A 47 9.90 -20.50 9.12
N LYS A 48 9.73 -19.81 7.99
CA LYS A 48 8.62 -19.88 7.02
C LYS A 48 7.29 -19.35 7.53
N LYS A 49 7.29 -18.61 8.62
CA LYS A 49 6.15 -17.81 9.06
C LYS A 49 6.38 -16.35 8.73
N LEU A 50 5.33 -15.65 8.40
CA LEU A 50 5.41 -14.22 8.15
C LEU A 50 5.48 -13.48 9.49
N ASP A 51 6.62 -12.85 9.74
CA ASP A 51 6.80 -11.89 10.82
C ASP A 51 6.28 -10.52 10.45
N LEU A 52 6.18 -9.61 11.41
CA LEU A 52 5.80 -8.23 11.16
C LEU A 52 7.00 -7.30 11.39
N VAL A 53 7.28 -6.45 10.41
CA VAL A 53 8.28 -5.39 10.51
C VAL A 53 7.56 -4.05 10.46
N VAL A 54 7.79 -3.22 11.48
CA VAL A 54 7.13 -1.92 11.63
C VAL A 54 8.16 -0.80 11.56
N VAL A 55 7.87 0.18 10.71
CA VAL A 55 8.62 1.43 10.63
C VAL A 55 8.09 2.39 11.69
N ASP A 56 8.90 2.66 12.71
CA ASP A 56 8.63 3.67 13.73
C ASP A 56 9.51 4.91 13.49
N GLN A 57 9.20 6.01 14.13
CA GLN A 57 9.84 7.32 13.92
C GLN A 57 11.36 7.25 13.88
N HIS A 58 11.99 6.53 14.81
CA HIS A 58 13.44 6.40 14.96
C HIS A 58 13.95 4.97 14.78
N LYS A 59 13.03 4.01 14.64
CA LYS A 59 13.34 2.58 14.67
C LYS A 59 12.75 1.84 13.49
N LEU A 60 13.39 0.74 13.16
CA LEU A 60 12.78 -0.36 12.45
C LEU A 60 12.70 -1.51 13.44
N VAL A 61 11.49 -1.96 13.75
CA VAL A 61 11.25 -3.01 14.74
C VAL A 61 10.65 -4.23 14.07
N TRP A 62 11.01 -5.39 14.59
CA TRP A 62 10.54 -6.68 14.13
C TRP A 62 9.81 -7.42 15.27
N TYR A 63 8.66 -7.98 14.96
CA TYR A 63 7.87 -8.81 15.84
C TYR A 63 7.86 -10.24 15.29
N GLN A 64 8.55 -11.15 15.96
CA GLN A 64 8.64 -12.55 15.60
C GLN A 64 7.29 -13.24 15.80
N ASN A 65 6.81 -13.91 14.78
CA ASN A 65 5.50 -14.55 14.75
C ASN A 65 5.47 -15.80 15.64
N PRO A 66 4.59 -15.87 16.65
CA PRO A 66 4.43 -17.08 17.47
C PRO A 66 3.69 -18.23 16.74
N GLY A 67 3.20 -18.00 15.51
CA GLY A 67 2.48 -18.98 14.68
C GLY A 67 1.08 -19.29 15.15
N LYS A 68 0.46 -18.45 15.97
CA LYS A 68 -0.91 -18.64 16.45
C LYS A 68 -1.55 -17.37 16.98
N PRO A 69 -2.87 -17.20 16.83
CA PRO A 69 -3.62 -16.11 17.43
C PRO A 69 -3.45 -16.04 18.95
N GLY A 70 -3.31 -14.81 19.47
CA GLY A 70 -3.15 -14.57 20.91
C GLY A 70 -1.81 -14.98 21.50
N GLY A 71 -0.85 -15.42 20.69
CA GLY A 71 0.52 -15.69 21.11
C GLY A 71 1.32 -14.41 21.38
N ASP A 72 2.44 -14.55 22.08
CA ASP A 72 3.34 -13.44 22.40
C ASP A 72 4.28 -13.17 21.22
N TRP A 73 4.21 -11.97 20.65
CA TRP A 73 5.06 -11.51 19.58
C TRP A 73 6.38 -10.96 20.18
N LYS A 74 7.47 -11.68 20.02
CA LYS A 74 8.77 -11.23 20.55
C LYS A 74 9.26 -10.03 19.73
N LYS A 75 9.31 -8.85 20.35
CA LYS A 75 9.82 -7.62 19.75
C LYS A 75 11.34 -7.61 19.73
N ARG A 76 11.92 -7.29 18.56
CA ARG A 76 13.35 -7.03 18.36
C ARG A 76 13.53 -5.71 17.61
N VAL A 77 14.70 -5.11 17.77
CA VAL A 77 15.05 -3.87 17.09
C VAL A 77 16.04 -4.18 15.98
N ILE A 78 15.65 -3.90 14.73
CA ILE A 78 16.52 -4.01 13.56
C ILE A 78 17.44 -2.78 13.50
N LEU A 79 16.88 -1.59 13.71
CA LEU A 79 17.60 -0.31 13.62
C LEU A 79 17.06 0.66 14.68
N ASP A 80 17.95 1.35 15.41
CA ASP A 80 17.59 2.40 16.35
C ASP A 80 18.53 3.60 16.23
N GLY A 81 18.00 4.75 15.84
CA GLY A 81 18.72 6.03 15.81
C GLY A 81 19.90 6.13 14.81
N LYS A 82 20.06 5.16 13.89
CA LYS A 82 21.12 5.20 12.86
C LYS A 82 20.74 6.02 11.63
N THR A 83 19.47 6.38 11.50
CA THR A 83 18.94 7.22 10.46
C THR A 83 18.46 8.54 11.04
N LYS A 84 18.39 9.57 10.19
CA LYS A 84 17.73 10.82 10.60
C LYS A 84 16.22 10.59 10.69
N PRO A 85 15.53 11.13 11.71
CA PRO A 85 14.08 11.00 11.80
C PRO A 85 13.38 11.87 10.74
N ASP A 86 12.16 11.57 10.37
CA ASP A 86 11.41 10.37 10.67
C ASP A 86 11.72 9.28 9.66
N ASN A 87 11.71 8.01 10.08
CA ASN A 87 11.61 6.91 9.14
C ASN A 87 10.16 6.85 8.64
N VAL A 88 9.93 6.58 7.34
CA VAL A 88 8.57 6.69 6.78
C VAL A 88 8.15 5.47 5.97
N CYS A 89 9.07 4.75 5.38
CA CYS A 89 8.77 3.58 4.56
C CYS A 89 9.88 2.56 4.61
N ALA A 90 9.54 1.29 4.38
CA ALA A 90 10.49 0.22 4.18
C ALA A 90 9.97 -0.80 3.15
N ALA A 91 10.87 -1.64 2.64
CA ALA A 91 10.56 -2.78 1.78
C ALA A 91 11.57 -3.90 2.05
N ALA A 92 11.11 -5.15 1.99
CA ALA A 92 11.94 -6.33 2.16
C ALA A 92 12.54 -6.76 0.80
N ILE A 93 13.79 -7.15 0.80
CA ILE A 93 14.52 -7.64 -0.37
C ILE A 93 15.73 -8.48 0.08
N ASP A 94 15.96 -9.60 -0.59
CA ASP A 94 17.20 -10.36 -0.45
C ASP A 94 18.28 -9.70 -1.33
N ILE A 95 19.17 -8.92 -0.72
CA ILE A 95 20.20 -8.15 -1.44
C ILE A 95 21.47 -8.97 -1.65
N ASP A 96 21.84 -9.83 -0.71
CA ASP A 96 23.08 -10.59 -0.76
C ASP A 96 22.92 -12.04 -1.22
N GLY A 97 21.67 -12.46 -1.49
CA GLY A 97 21.35 -13.77 -2.08
C GLY A 97 21.39 -14.93 -1.08
N ASP A 98 21.27 -14.66 0.22
CA ASP A 98 21.28 -15.68 1.27
C ASP A 98 19.90 -16.31 1.52
N GLY A 99 18.84 -15.80 0.88
CA GLY A 99 17.47 -16.27 0.97
C GLY A 99 16.69 -15.64 2.12
N LEU A 100 17.27 -14.71 2.87
CA LEU A 100 16.62 -13.97 3.94
C LEU A 100 16.54 -12.47 3.58
N PRO A 101 15.52 -11.74 4.05
CA PRO A 101 15.37 -10.36 3.65
C PRO A 101 16.32 -9.41 4.40
N GLU A 102 16.91 -8.47 3.67
CA GLU A 102 17.29 -7.16 4.13
C GLU A 102 16.12 -6.19 4.02
N PHE A 103 16.26 -5.00 4.64
CA PHE A 103 15.21 -3.98 4.55
C PHE A 103 15.76 -2.68 3.98
N VAL A 104 15.16 -2.23 2.88
CA VAL A 104 15.32 -0.86 2.40
C VAL A 104 14.52 0.06 3.30
N ILE A 105 15.06 1.23 3.62
CA ILE A 105 14.44 2.22 4.49
C ILE A 105 14.55 3.63 3.89
N GLY A 106 13.45 4.36 3.91
CA GLY A 106 13.38 5.78 3.65
C GLY A 106 13.24 6.56 4.96
N SER A 107 14.09 7.58 5.16
CA SER A 107 14.18 8.34 6.40
C SER A 107 14.51 9.82 6.16
N ALA A 108 14.71 10.60 7.21
CA ALA A 108 14.78 12.05 7.15
C ALA A 108 13.50 12.67 6.54
N TRP A 109 12.36 12.06 6.85
CA TRP A 109 11.05 12.50 6.36
C TRP A 109 10.73 13.91 6.85
N LYS A 110 10.63 14.81 5.89
CA LYS A 110 10.18 16.19 6.07
C LYS A 110 9.29 16.54 4.89
N PRO A 111 7.97 16.43 5.02
CA PRO A 111 7.05 16.52 3.86
C PRO A 111 7.14 17.82 3.08
N PHE A 112 7.69 18.88 3.69
CA PHE A 112 7.79 20.19 3.07
C PHE A 112 9.24 20.65 2.82
N ASP A 113 10.23 19.79 3.06
CA ASP A 113 11.64 20.05 2.73
C ASP A 113 11.95 19.50 1.34
N THR A 114 11.57 20.25 0.31
CA THR A 114 11.76 19.88 -1.09
C THR A 114 13.12 20.27 -1.64
N ALA A 115 13.89 21.09 -0.92
CA ALA A 115 15.21 21.56 -1.34
C ALA A 115 16.32 20.56 -1.02
N ASN A 116 16.19 19.84 0.10
CA ASN A 116 17.19 18.90 0.56
C ASN A 116 16.81 17.45 0.21
N ALA A 117 17.82 16.62 -0.03
CA ALA A 117 17.63 15.18 -0.20
C ALA A 117 17.14 14.55 1.11
N ALA A 118 16.18 13.62 1.00
CA ALA A 118 15.86 12.69 2.07
C ALA A 118 17.01 11.68 2.23
N GLN A 119 16.88 10.78 3.19
CA GLN A 119 17.85 9.72 3.41
C GLN A 119 17.28 8.39 2.92
N HIS A 120 17.99 7.75 2.00
CA HIS A 120 17.65 6.45 1.44
C HIS A 120 18.76 5.48 1.77
N GLY A 121 18.43 4.31 2.24
CA GLY A 121 19.41 3.28 2.57
C GLY A 121 18.77 1.92 2.74
N TRP A 122 19.58 0.96 3.12
CA TRP A 122 19.15 -0.38 3.47
C TRP A 122 19.93 -0.88 4.69
N VAL A 123 19.39 -1.86 5.38
CA VAL A 123 20.00 -2.45 6.56
C VAL A 123 20.31 -3.90 6.30
N LYS A 124 21.58 -4.26 6.54
CA LYS A 124 22.09 -5.61 6.41
C LYS A 124 22.02 -6.33 7.76
N ARG A 125 21.55 -7.56 7.74
CA ARG A 125 21.47 -8.42 8.90
C ARG A 125 22.83 -8.60 9.60
N GLY A 126 22.82 -8.65 10.93
CA GLY A 126 23.95 -9.11 11.74
C GLY A 126 24.12 -10.63 11.70
N LYS A 127 25.10 -11.15 12.43
CA LYS A 127 25.37 -12.59 12.50
C LYS A 127 24.34 -13.37 13.30
N SER A 128 23.66 -12.71 14.23
CA SER A 128 22.57 -13.26 15.02
C SER A 128 21.30 -12.42 14.90
N LEU A 129 20.16 -13.00 15.26
CA LEU A 129 18.85 -12.32 15.22
C LEU A 129 18.73 -11.17 16.22
N ASP A 130 19.57 -11.15 17.27
CA ASP A 130 19.55 -10.11 18.30
C ASP A 130 20.64 -9.04 18.07
N ASP A 131 21.43 -9.16 16.99
CA ASP A 131 22.41 -8.15 16.60
C ASP A 131 21.71 -6.94 15.97
N GLU A 132 22.25 -5.76 16.16
CA GLU A 132 21.85 -4.56 15.41
C GLU A 132 22.33 -4.68 13.97
N TRP A 133 21.45 -4.34 13.03
CA TRP A 133 21.75 -4.43 11.62
C TRP A 133 22.58 -3.23 11.13
N ALA A 134 23.46 -3.48 10.17
CA ALA A 134 24.33 -2.43 9.63
C ALA A 134 23.58 -1.58 8.57
N TYR A 135 23.59 -0.25 8.74
CA TYR A 135 22.99 0.66 7.77
C TYR A 135 23.98 0.99 6.63
N HIS A 136 23.49 0.90 5.39
CA HIS A 136 24.21 1.24 4.16
C HIS A 136 23.42 2.26 3.34
N PRO A 137 24.02 3.40 2.92
CA PRO A 137 23.34 4.40 2.12
C PRO A 137 23.15 3.95 0.67
N LEU A 138 22.02 4.34 0.07
CA LEU A 138 21.72 4.19 -1.36
C LEU A 138 22.00 5.49 -2.13
N PRO A 139 22.35 5.43 -3.44
CA PRO A 139 22.60 6.60 -4.26
C PRO A 139 21.29 7.22 -4.79
N CYS A 140 20.42 7.61 -3.90
CA CYS A 140 19.17 8.29 -4.21
C CYS A 140 19.17 9.65 -3.48
N ASP A 141 19.06 10.75 -4.21
CA ASP A 141 19.11 12.11 -3.70
C ASP A 141 17.76 12.83 -3.76
N GLU A 142 16.67 12.08 -4.00
CA GLU A 142 15.34 12.67 -4.09
C GLU A 142 14.88 13.24 -2.73
N PRO A 143 14.14 14.36 -2.74
CA PRO A 143 13.57 14.92 -1.52
C PRO A 143 12.36 14.11 -1.06
N THR A 144 11.85 14.39 0.13
CA THR A 144 10.53 13.96 0.59
C THR A 144 10.23 12.47 0.34
N VAL A 145 11.19 11.57 0.69
CA VAL A 145 10.97 10.12 0.60
C VAL A 145 9.62 9.73 1.20
N HIS A 146 8.84 8.89 0.50
CA HIS A 146 7.49 8.58 1.00
C HIS A 146 7.10 7.12 0.85
N ARG A 147 7.32 6.52 -0.31
CA ARG A 147 7.02 5.09 -0.53
C ARG A 147 8.19 4.40 -1.23
N VAL A 148 8.41 3.16 -0.83
CA VAL A 148 9.38 2.25 -1.47
C VAL A 148 8.72 0.90 -1.69
N ARG A 149 9.00 0.27 -2.82
CA ARG A 149 8.59 -1.10 -3.14
C ARG A 149 9.71 -1.82 -3.88
N VAL A 150 9.66 -3.14 -3.84
CA VAL A 150 10.63 -4.01 -4.48
C VAL A 150 9.91 -4.93 -5.45
N PHE A 151 10.26 -4.86 -6.71
CA PHE A 151 9.72 -5.72 -7.78
C PHE A 151 10.57 -5.62 -9.04
N ASP A 152 10.50 -6.64 -9.88
CA ASP A 152 11.16 -6.70 -11.18
C ASP A 152 10.48 -5.73 -12.16
N ILE A 153 11.17 -4.63 -12.51
CA ILE A 153 10.62 -3.56 -13.37
C ILE A 153 10.76 -3.85 -14.86
N ASP A 154 11.66 -4.74 -15.27
CA ASP A 154 11.99 -4.97 -16.67
C ASP A 154 11.80 -6.42 -17.14
N GLY A 155 11.42 -7.33 -16.24
CA GLY A 155 11.15 -8.74 -16.55
C GLY A 155 12.40 -9.60 -16.64
N ASP A 156 13.54 -9.16 -16.07
CA ASP A 156 14.80 -9.91 -16.09
C ASP A 156 14.89 -10.95 -14.95
N GLY A 157 13.89 -10.99 -14.07
CA GLY A 157 13.80 -11.90 -12.93
C GLY A 157 14.53 -11.39 -11.68
N LYS A 158 15.10 -10.19 -11.71
CA LYS A 158 15.75 -9.55 -10.56
C LYS A 158 14.96 -8.33 -10.12
N PRO A 159 14.59 -8.24 -8.85
CA PRO A 159 13.82 -7.09 -8.38
C PRO A 159 14.69 -5.85 -8.23
N GLU A 160 14.14 -4.71 -8.58
CA GLU A 160 14.67 -3.39 -8.28
C GLU A 160 13.97 -2.77 -7.09
N ILE A 161 14.68 -1.83 -6.46
CA ILE A 161 14.13 -0.97 -5.40
C ILE A 161 13.57 0.28 -6.07
N VAL A 162 12.26 0.48 -5.99
CA VAL A 162 11.58 1.63 -6.58
C VAL A 162 11.18 2.62 -5.50
N HIS A 163 11.68 3.85 -5.59
CA HIS A 163 11.36 4.96 -4.71
C HIS A 163 10.40 5.94 -5.38
N VAL A 164 9.35 6.33 -4.63
CA VAL A 164 8.41 7.38 -5.04
C VAL A 164 8.41 8.48 -3.97
N PRO A 165 9.03 9.63 -4.26
CA PRO A 165 8.96 10.81 -3.41
C PRO A 165 7.54 11.39 -3.35
N LEU A 166 7.21 12.12 -2.29
CA LEU A 166 5.92 12.80 -2.19
C LEU A 166 5.85 14.03 -3.10
N MET A 167 6.89 14.87 -3.06
CA MET A 167 6.96 16.14 -3.77
C MET A 167 8.23 16.21 -4.59
N GLY A 168 8.17 16.93 -5.69
CA GLY A 168 9.34 17.20 -6.53
C GLY A 168 10.27 18.24 -5.91
N ARG A 169 11.51 18.26 -6.36
CA ARG A 169 12.54 19.18 -5.86
C ARG A 169 12.14 20.63 -6.12
N ASP A 170 12.38 21.48 -5.13
CA ASP A 170 12.12 22.94 -5.14
C ASP A 170 10.63 23.31 -5.28
N ALA A 171 9.70 22.37 -5.15
CA ALA A 171 8.27 22.65 -5.08
C ALA A 171 7.94 23.47 -3.82
N THR A 172 6.99 24.41 -3.90
CA THR A 172 6.65 25.32 -2.81
C THR A 172 5.17 25.29 -2.41
N ALA A 173 4.88 25.66 -1.16
CA ALA A 173 3.50 25.81 -0.70
C ALA A 173 2.74 26.90 -1.48
N LYS A 174 3.43 27.96 -1.93
CA LYS A 174 2.85 29.04 -2.74
C LYS A 174 2.36 28.51 -4.09
N GLY A 175 3.11 27.60 -4.70
CA GLY A 175 2.74 26.93 -5.94
C GLY A 175 1.87 25.70 -5.74
N ASN A 176 1.34 25.49 -4.53
CA ASN A 176 0.60 24.28 -4.15
C ASN A 176 1.39 23.01 -4.48
N TRP A 177 2.71 23.06 -4.30
CA TRP A 177 3.65 21.95 -4.50
C TRP A 177 3.76 21.46 -5.96
N THR A 178 3.36 22.31 -6.93
CA THR A 178 3.37 21.98 -8.37
C THR A 178 4.23 22.95 -9.19
N ASP A 179 5.01 23.83 -8.55
CA ASP A 179 5.81 24.87 -9.16
C ASP A 179 7.33 24.55 -9.24
N GLY A 180 7.74 23.45 -8.62
CA GLY A 180 9.11 22.94 -8.68
C GLY A 180 9.34 21.96 -9.85
N ARG A 181 10.37 21.14 -9.72
CA ARG A 181 10.55 20.01 -10.64
C ARG A 181 9.47 18.98 -10.35
N PRO A 182 8.97 18.26 -11.36
CA PRO A 182 8.11 17.12 -11.13
C PRO A 182 8.79 16.07 -10.25
N VAL A 183 7.98 15.21 -9.63
CA VAL A 183 8.47 14.07 -8.87
C VAL A 183 9.21 13.11 -9.79
N ARG A 184 10.41 12.70 -9.41
CA ARG A 184 11.17 11.66 -10.09
C ARG A 184 10.94 10.32 -9.40
N ILE A 185 10.27 9.40 -10.07
CA ILE A 185 10.16 8.01 -9.67
C ILE A 185 11.43 7.30 -10.10
N VAL A 186 12.19 6.75 -9.14
CA VAL A 186 13.53 6.22 -9.38
C VAL A 186 13.60 4.75 -9.00
N ALA A 187 14.13 3.93 -9.89
CA ALA A 187 14.51 2.55 -9.59
C ALA A 187 16.01 2.43 -9.37
N LEU A 188 16.41 1.57 -8.43
CA LEU A 188 17.80 1.23 -8.15
C LEU A 188 17.99 -0.27 -8.41
N LYS A 189 18.94 -0.61 -9.29
CA LYS A 189 19.33 -1.99 -9.57
C LYS A 189 20.32 -2.49 -8.54
N VAL A 190 20.01 -3.65 -7.93
CA VAL A 190 20.90 -4.30 -6.96
C VAL A 190 22.18 -4.76 -7.68
N PRO A 191 23.37 -4.33 -7.20
CA PRO A 191 24.61 -4.77 -7.80
C PRO A 191 24.91 -6.24 -7.47
N ALA A 192 25.47 -6.97 -8.43
CA ALA A 192 25.82 -8.37 -8.25
C ALA A 192 26.95 -8.60 -7.21
N ASN A 193 27.74 -7.58 -6.93
CA ASN A 193 28.86 -7.64 -5.99
C ASN A 193 28.94 -6.37 -5.16
N GLU A 194 29.37 -6.50 -3.91
CA GLU A 194 29.62 -5.40 -2.99
C GLU A 194 28.46 -4.38 -2.90
N PRO A 195 27.23 -4.83 -2.56
CA PRO A 195 26.07 -3.93 -2.45
C PRO A 195 26.21 -2.87 -1.37
N GLU A 196 27.15 -3.04 -0.44
CA GLU A 196 27.49 -2.04 0.57
C GLU A 196 28.15 -0.78 -0.02
N LYS A 197 28.73 -0.88 -1.22
CA LYS A 197 29.32 0.27 -1.94
C LYS A 197 28.27 0.96 -2.80
N LYS A 198 27.82 2.13 -2.40
CA LYS A 198 26.77 2.88 -3.10
C LYS A 198 27.08 3.18 -4.57
N GLU A 199 28.37 3.30 -4.92
CA GLU A 199 28.84 3.55 -6.28
C GLU A 199 28.61 2.39 -7.25
N ASN A 200 28.35 1.19 -6.74
CA ASN A 200 28.05 0.00 -7.56
C ASN A 200 26.58 -0.02 -8.01
N TRP A 201 25.70 0.74 -7.35
CA TRP A 201 24.30 0.78 -7.69
C TRP A 201 24.04 1.65 -8.92
N LYS A 202 23.13 1.20 -9.76
CA LYS A 202 22.65 1.95 -10.93
C LYS A 202 21.25 2.45 -10.68
N THR A 203 21.00 3.68 -11.11
CA THR A 203 19.69 4.32 -10.99
C THR A 203 19.04 4.49 -12.36
N GLU A 204 17.74 4.33 -12.45
CA GLU A 204 16.92 4.56 -13.64
C GLU A 204 15.71 5.41 -13.27
N VAL A 205 15.39 6.43 -14.09
CA VAL A 205 14.20 7.28 -13.90
C VAL A 205 13.04 6.68 -14.66
N LEU A 206 11.97 6.30 -13.95
CA LEU A 206 10.78 5.69 -14.54
C LEU A 206 9.75 6.74 -14.96
N SER A 207 9.69 7.86 -14.25
CA SER A 207 8.82 9.01 -14.56
C SER A 207 9.37 10.27 -13.90
N ASP A 208 9.20 11.41 -14.56
CA ASP A 208 9.52 12.74 -14.06
C ASP A 208 8.47 13.77 -14.51
N SER A 209 7.20 13.35 -14.56
CA SER A 209 6.12 14.15 -15.15
C SER A 209 4.92 14.40 -14.22
N LEU A 210 4.95 13.91 -12.97
CA LEU A 210 3.85 14.00 -12.02
C LEU A 210 4.17 14.94 -10.86
N ASN A 211 3.12 15.54 -10.28
CA ASN A 211 3.25 16.41 -9.11
C ASN A 211 2.54 15.78 -7.90
N VAL A 212 3.19 15.84 -6.74
CA VAL A 212 2.66 15.33 -5.47
C VAL A 212 2.14 13.89 -5.60
N THR A 213 3.05 12.96 -5.75
CA THR A 213 2.74 11.53 -5.79
C THR A 213 2.62 10.98 -4.37
N HIS A 214 1.63 10.12 -4.11
CA HIS A 214 1.46 9.58 -2.76
C HIS A 214 1.77 8.10 -2.66
N ASN A 215 1.24 7.30 -3.56
CA ASN A 215 1.46 5.86 -3.56
C ASN A 215 1.53 5.32 -4.99
N PHE A 216 2.02 4.10 -5.11
CA PHE A 216 2.13 3.39 -6.38
C PHE A 216 1.95 1.89 -6.16
N TRP A 217 1.58 1.17 -7.23
CA TRP A 217 1.37 -0.26 -7.18
C TRP A 217 1.76 -0.95 -8.49
N PRO A 218 2.62 -1.98 -8.48
CA PRO A 218 2.92 -2.76 -9.68
C PRO A 218 1.77 -3.70 -10.03
N VAL A 219 1.44 -3.79 -11.31
CA VAL A 219 0.44 -4.70 -11.86
C VAL A 219 1.09 -5.58 -12.91
N PHE A 220 1.21 -6.86 -12.64
CA PHE A 220 1.76 -7.85 -13.54
C PHE A 220 0.65 -8.52 -14.34
N GLU A 221 0.60 -8.32 -15.66
CA GLU A 221 -0.36 -8.98 -16.53
C GLU A 221 -0.03 -10.49 -16.68
N LYS A 222 1.25 -10.82 -16.62
CA LYS A 222 1.76 -12.20 -16.67
C LYS A 222 3.00 -12.33 -15.76
N PRO A 223 3.21 -13.49 -15.14
CA PRO A 223 4.45 -13.76 -14.43
C PRO A 223 5.68 -13.58 -15.33
N GLY A 224 6.77 -13.02 -14.81
CA GLY A 224 8.03 -12.82 -15.53
C GLY A 224 7.98 -11.77 -16.64
N THR A 225 7.05 -10.83 -16.59
CA THR A 225 6.99 -9.69 -17.51
C THR A 225 7.08 -8.39 -16.74
N ALA A 226 7.60 -7.33 -17.39
CA ALA A 226 7.61 -6.00 -16.82
C ALA A 226 6.18 -5.56 -16.44
N PRO A 227 5.96 -4.97 -15.24
CA PRO A 227 4.65 -4.56 -14.79
C PRO A 227 4.22 -3.23 -15.43
N GLN A 228 2.93 -2.97 -15.36
CA GLN A 228 2.42 -1.61 -15.37
C GLN A 228 2.45 -1.08 -13.93
N ILE A 229 2.96 0.13 -13.74
CA ILE A 229 3.04 0.74 -12.41
C ILE A 229 1.93 1.77 -12.30
N LEU A 230 0.94 1.51 -11.47
CA LEU A 230 -0.10 2.48 -11.13
C LEU A 230 0.48 3.52 -10.17
N VAL A 231 0.19 4.80 -10.39
CA VAL A 231 0.67 5.90 -9.55
C VAL A 231 -0.48 6.87 -9.29
N THR A 232 -0.64 7.27 -8.02
CA THR A 232 -1.55 8.34 -7.62
C THR A 232 -0.80 9.64 -7.38
N SER A 233 -1.43 10.74 -7.80
CA SER A 233 -0.85 12.07 -7.72
C SER A 233 -1.93 13.15 -7.61
N TYR A 234 -1.53 14.42 -7.46
CA TYR A 234 -2.43 15.57 -7.62
C TYR A 234 -3.06 15.63 -9.02
N ASP A 235 -2.38 15.05 -10.01
CA ASP A 235 -2.85 15.06 -11.39
C ASP A 235 -3.84 13.92 -11.70
N GLY A 236 -4.11 13.04 -10.71
CA GLY A 236 -5.02 11.91 -10.81
C GLY A 236 -4.34 10.56 -10.72
N VAL A 237 -4.87 9.57 -11.43
CA VAL A 237 -4.36 8.18 -11.47
C VAL A 237 -3.67 7.94 -12.81
N HIS A 238 -2.46 7.41 -12.76
CA HIS A 238 -1.60 7.21 -13.92
C HIS A 238 -1.08 5.78 -14.00
N VAL A 239 -0.73 5.37 -15.22
CA VAL A 239 0.09 4.18 -15.51
C VAL A 239 1.44 4.64 -15.99
N VAL A 240 2.49 4.19 -15.33
CA VAL A 240 3.88 4.27 -15.80
C VAL A 240 4.25 2.89 -16.32
N LYS A 241 4.68 2.81 -17.56
CA LYS A 241 5.04 1.53 -18.20
C LYS A 241 6.26 1.67 -19.09
N ARG A 242 6.96 0.55 -19.24
CA ARG A 242 8.10 0.43 -20.14
C ARG A 242 7.62 -0.01 -21.54
N ASP A 243 8.20 0.61 -22.56
CA ASP A 243 8.03 0.22 -23.97
C ASP A 243 9.43 0.20 -24.61
N GLY A 244 9.98 -0.99 -24.77
CA GLY A 244 11.39 -1.17 -25.09
C GLY A 244 12.29 -0.61 -23.99
N GLU A 245 13.12 0.37 -24.35
CA GLU A 245 14.02 1.06 -23.40
C GLU A 245 13.42 2.36 -22.81
N LYS A 246 12.19 2.72 -23.19
CA LYS A 246 11.58 3.99 -22.80
C LYS A 246 10.45 3.79 -21.82
N TRP A 247 10.35 4.69 -20.87
CA TRP A 247 9.22 4.80 -19.95
C TRP A 247 8.21 5.83 -20.46
N SER A 248 6.95 5.57 -20.25
CA SER A 248 5.86 6.47 -20.58
C SER A 248 4.89 6.55 -19.40
N THR A 249 4.34 7.75 -19.19
CA THR A 249 3.32 8.03 -18.17
C THR A 249 2.02 8.40 -18.86
N THR A 250 0.94 7.68 -18.55
CA THR A 250 -0.39 7.90 -19.15
C THR A 250 -1.44 8.04 -18.06
N LYS A 251 -2.25 9.10 -18.13
CA LYS A 251 -3.39 9.30 -17.23
C LYS A 251 -4.49 8.31 -17.55
N ILE A 252 -5.00 7.63 -16.52
CA ILE A 252 -6.12 6.68 -16.62
C ILE A 252 -7.32 7.05 -15.75
N GLY A 253 -7.14 7.92 -14.75
CA GLY A 253 -8.20 8.41 -13.89
C GLY A 253 -8.00 9.87 -13.54
N GLU A 254 -9.10 10.62 -13.43
CA GLU A 254 -9.02 12.08 -13.14
C GLU A 254 -8.65 12.36 -11.68
N GLY A 255 -9.03 11.49 -10.75
CA GLY A 255 -9.00 11.83 -9.33
C GLY A 255 -10.04 12.91 -8.97
N ASN A 256 -10.07 13.28 -7.71
CA ASN A 256 -10.95 14.38 -7.27
C ASN A 256 -10.27 15.74 -7.51
N GLN A 257 -10.75 16.51 -8.49
CA GLN A 257 -10.22 17.82 -8.86
C GLN A 257 -11.06 19.00 -8.33
N ALA A 258 -11.95 18.77 -7.36
CA ALA A 258 -12.86 19.81 -6.85
C ALA A 258 -12.12 20.99 -6.16
N ASN A 259 -10.91 20.76 -5.67
CA ASN A 259 -10.09 21.79 -5.03
C ASN A 259 -8.76 22.03 -5.75
N PRO A 260 -8.76 22.73 -6.89
CA PRO A 260 -7.55 22.90 -7.72
C PRO A 260 -6.43 23.69 -7.06
N LYS A 261 -6.73 24.46 -5.99
CA LYS A 261 -5.75 25.27 -5.24
C LYS A 261 -5.33 24.63 -3.91
N GLY A 262 -5.80 23.44 -3.60
CA GLY A 262 -5.48 22.69 -2.40
C GLY A 262 -5.23 21.22 -2.70
N THR A 263 -5.57 20.35 -1.74
CA THR A 263 -5.47 18.91 -1.93
C THR A 263 -6.45 18.44 -3.00
N ARG A 264 -5.94 17.68 -3.98
CA ARG A 264 -6.69 17.17 -5.11
C ARG A 264 -6.13 15.83 -5.58
N GLY A 265 -6.70 15.27 -6.64
CA GLY A 265 -6.25 14.02 -7.24
C GLY A 265 -6.57 12.80 -6.39
N ALA A 266 -5.61 11.93 -6.23
CA ALA A 266 -5.71 10.70 -5.46
C ALA A 266 -4.46 10.45 -4.61
N SER A 267 -4.59 9.70 -3.50
CA SER A 267 -3.47 9.38 -2.61
C SER A 267 -3.09 7.90 -2.62
N GLU A 268 -3.89 7.04 -2.04
CA GLU A 268 -3.59 5.61 -1.96
C GLU A 268 -4.04 4.87 -3.21
N ILE A 269 -3.40 3.72 -3.51
CA ILE A 269 -3.77 2.92 -4.67
C ILE A 269 -3.48 1.44 -4.47
N LYS A 270 -4.45 0.61 -4.87
CA LYS A 270 -4.29 -0.84 -5.07
C LYS A 270 -5.10 -1.28 -6.28
N TYR A 271 -4.73 -2.44 -6.78
CA TYR A 271 -5.37 -3.09 -7.93
C TYR A 271 -5.75 -4.51 -7.58
N THR A 272 -6.88 -4.94 -8.07
CA THR A 272 -7.26 -6.36 -8.11
C THR A 272 -7.89 -6.73 -9.45
N LYS A 273 -7.91 -8.03 -9.71
CA LYS A 273 -8.67 -8.63 -10.79
C LYS A 273 -9.57 -9.70 -10.19
N PHE A 274 -10.87 -9.47 -10.23
CA PHE A 274 -11.86 -10.42 -9.76
C PHE A 274 -11.79 -11.74 -10.53
N ARG A 275 -12.23 -12.82 -9.91
CA ARG A 275 -12.31 -14.14 -10.55
C ARG A 275 -13.12 -14.13 -11.86
N THR A 276 -14.09 -13.25 -11.96
CA THR A 276 -14.91 -13.01 -13.16
C THR A 276 -14.14 -12.30 -14.30
N GLY A 277 -12.96 -11.75 -14.00
CA GLY A 277 -12.06 -11.09 -14.94
C GLY A 277 -12.10 -9.56 -14.87
N GLU A 278 -13.03 -8.97 -14.13
CA GLU A 278 -13.12 -7.53 -13.94
C GLU A 278 -11.89 -7.00 -13.22
N ARG A 279 -11.38 -5.87 -13.73
CA ARG A 279 -10.22 -5.17 -13.16
C ARG A 279 -10.70 -3.99 -12.36
N VAL A 280 -10.22 -3.86 -11.15
CA VAL A 280 -10.63 -2.80 -10.23
C VAL A 280 -9.40 -2.13 -9.63
N ILE A 281 -9.38 -0.80 -9.65
CA ILE A 281 -8.40 0.02 -8.94
C ILE A 281 -9.15 0.72 -7.81
N ALA A 282 -8.61 0.70 -6.60
CA ALA A 282 -9.15 1.47 -5.48
C ALA A 282 -8.19 2.57 -5.07
N THR A 283 -8.75 3.74 -4.69
CA THR A 283 -8.01 4.92 -4.25
C THR A 283 -8.69 5.60 -3.08
N ILE A 284 -7.95 6.48 -2.38
CA ILE A 284 -8.49 7.48 -1.48
C ILE A 284 -8.40 8.85 -2.16
N GLU A 285 -9.51 9.61 -2.14
CA GLU A 285 -9.62 10.90 -2.84
C GLU A 285 -10.38 11.96 -2.01
N PRO A 286 -10.05 13.27 -2.21
CA PRO A 286 -8.79 13.75 -2.76
C PRO A 286 -7.60 13.30 -1.90
N TRP A 287 -6.43 13.77 -2.16
CA TRP A 287 -5.21 13.44 -1.38
C TRP A 287 -5.44 13.55 0.14
N HIS A 288 -5.25 12.43 0.91
CA HIS A 288 -5.66 12.24 2.31
C HIS A 288 -7.15 12.56 2.54
N GLY A 289 -7.99 12.18 1.60
CA GLY A 289 -9.36 12.66 1.54
C GLY A 289 -10.40 11.82 2.27
N ASN A 290 -11.62 12.16 1.96
CA ASN A 290 -12.81 11.59 2.57
C ASN A 290 -13.50 10.52 1.71
N GLN A 291 -13.05 10.33 0.46
CA GLN A 291 -13.69 9.42 -0.45
C GLN A 291 -12.91 8.11 -0.61
N VAL A 292 -13.60 6.99 -0.54
CA VAL A 292 -13.18 5.72 -1.13
C VAL A 292 -13.69 5.69 -2.55
N VAL A 293 -12.80 5.55 -3.50
CA VAL A 293 -13.14 5.55 -4.92
C VAL A 293 -12.63 4.28 -5.57
N VAL A 294 -13.42 3.69 -6.43
CA VAL A 294 -13.00 2.60 -7.31
C VAL A 294 -13.09 3.03 -8.76
N TYR A 295 -12.21 2.47 -9.55
CA TYR A 295 -12.17 2.66 -11.00
C TYR A 295 -12.33 1.32 -11.68
N THR A 296 -13.20 1.28 -12.70
CA THR A 296 -13.39 0.13 -13.58
C THR A 296 -12.99 0.49 -15.01
N PRO A 297 -12.57 -0.48 -15.85
CA PRO A 297 -12.15 -0.19 -17.22
C PRO A 297 -13.23 0.51 -18.02
N PRO A 298 -12.87 1.50 -18.85
CA PRO A 298 -13.83 2.23 -19.64
C PRO A 298 -14.46 1.37 -20.75
N LYS A 299 -15.69 1.70 -21.12
CA LYS A 299 -16.34 1.15 -22.31
C LYS A 299 -15.82 1.86 -23.58
N GLY A 300 -14.62 1.55 -24.01
CA GLY A 300 -14.00 2.08 -25.24
C GLY A 300 -12.55 2.50 -25.04
N ALA A 301 -11.76 2.33 -26.09
CA ALA A 301 -10.34 2.67 -26.09
C ALA A 301 -10.10 4.18 -25.96
N GLY A 302 -9.02 4.56 -25.28
CA GLY A 302 -8.56 5.94 -25.17
C GLY A 302 -9.37 6.82 -24.20
N LYS A 303 -10.29 6.24 -23.43
CA LYS A 303 -11.02 6.94 -22.36
C LYS A 303 -10.37 6.69 -21.01
N LEU A 304 -10.59 7.62 -20.08
CA LEU A 304 -10.27 7.40 -18.68
C LEU A 304 -11.14 6.27 -18.11
N TRP A 305 -10.65 5.61 -17.08
CA TRP A 305 -11.41 4.61 -16.35
C TRP A 305 -12.64 5.24 -15.70
N ASP A 306 -13.73 4.49 -15.64
CA ASP A 306 -15.00 4.91 -15.05
C ASP A 306 -14.82 5.00 -13.51
N ARG A 307 -15.08 6.19 -12.97
CA ARG A 307 -14.86 6.53 -11.55
C ARG A 307 -16.15 6.35 -10.74
N HIS A 308 -16.12 5.54 -9.68
CA HIS A 308 -17.25 5.28 -8.78
C HIS A 308 -16.87 5.67 -7.35
N VAL A 309 -17.64 6.58 -6.75
CA VAL A 309 -17.50 6.91 -5.32
C VAL A 309 -18.24 5.85 -4.52
N VAL A 310 -17.50 5.08 -3.73
CA VAL A 310 -18.03 3.99 -2.89
C VAL A 310 -18.46 4.51 -1.53
N ASP A 311 -17.66 5.41 -0.96
CA ASP A 311 -17.90 6.04 0.33
C ASP A 311 -17.32 7.46 0.30
N GLU A 312 -17.96 8.41 0.96
CA GLU A 312 -17.49 9.81 1.03
C GLU A 312 -17.54 10.38 2.45
N GLN A 313 -17.64 9.50 3.45
CA GLN A 313 -17.78 9.88 4.84
C GLN A 313 -16.48 9.74 5.65
N LEU A 314 -15.41 9.25 5.07
CA LEU A 314 -14.13 9.16 5.75
C LEU A 314 -13.63 10.56 6.12
N ARG A 315 -12.88 10.64 7.22
CA ARG A 315 -12.21 11.90 7.54
C ARG A 315 -10.83 11.96 6.87
N TRP A 316 -9.95 11.07 7.16
CA TRP A 316 -8.63 10.94 6.53
C TRP A 316 -8.37 9.48 6.17
N GLY A 317 -8.87 9.03 5.04
CA GLY A 317 -8.50 7.74 4.49
C GLY A 317 -7.00 7.72 4.19
N HIS A 318 -6.31 6.64 4.56
CA HIS A 318 -4.86 6.60 4.40
C HIS A 318 -4.31 5.25 3.91
N ALA A 319 -4.94 4.15 4.18
CA ALA A 319 -4.47 2.84 3.75
C ALA A 319 -5.53 2.10 2.91
N VAL A 320 -5.09 1.39 1.88
CA VAL A 320 -5.91 0.63 0.95
C VAL A 320 -5.29 -0.73 0.72
N TRP A 321 -6.10 -1.80 0.76
CA TRP A 321 -5.68 -3.15 0.40
C TRP A 321 -6.81 -3.91 -0.26
N PHE A 322 -6.48 -4.87 -1.13
CA PHE A 322 -7.40 -5.87 -1.65
C PHE A 322 -6.98 -7.26 -1.17
N ALA A 323 -7.92 -8.06 -0.68
CA ALA A 323 -7.71 -9.45 -0.31
C ALA A 323 -9.03 -10.22 -0.30
N ASP A 324 -8.98 -11.49 -0.66
CA ASP A 324 -10.09 -12.43 -0.52
C ASP A 324 -10.20 -12.85 0.97
N LEU A 325 -11.02 -12.10 1.72
CA LEU A 325 -11.16 -12.29 3.17
C LEU A 325 -12.15 -13.41 3.53
N ASP A 326 -13.13 -13.68 2.66
CA ASP A 326 -14.18 -14.64 2.93
C ASP A 326 -14.07 -15.95 2.13
N GLY A 327 -13.02 -16.09 1.32
CA GLY A 327 -12.67 -17.29 0.58
C GLY A 327 -13.57 -17.55 -0.63
N ASP A 328 -14.28 -16.53 -1.16
CA ASP A 328 -15.18 -16.70 -2.32
C ASP A 328 -14.46 -16.50 -3.68
N GLY A 329 -13.20 -16.10 -3.65
CA GLY A 329 -12.34 -15.86 -4.81
C GLY A 329 -12.54 -14.47 -5.42
N THR A 330 -13.17 -13.55 -4.69
CA THR A 330 -13.32 -12.14 -5.05
C THR A 330 -12.79 -11.29 -3.92
N ASP A 331 -11.81 -10.44 -4.20
CA ASP A 331 -11.20 -9.63 -3.16
C ASP A 331 -12.16 -8.60 -2.57
N GLU A 332 -12.19 -8.51 -1.25
CA GLU A 332 -12.71 -7.39 -0.52
C GLU A 332 -11.72 -6.22 -0.50
N LEU A 333 -12.25 -5.02 -0.39
CA LEU A 333 -11.48 -3.79 -0.26
C LEU A 333 -11.34 -3.41 1.23
N VAL A 334 -10.12 -3.39 1.74
CA VAL A 334 -9.79 -2.99 3.11
C VAL A 334 -9.30 -1.55 3.12
N ILE A 335 -9.90 -0.72 3.96
CA ILE A 335 -9.59 0.70 4.10
C ILE A 335 -9.18 1.01 5.52
N GLY A 336 -8.01 1.66 5.68
CA GLY A 336 -7.56 2.23 6.94
C GLY A 336 -7.84 3.73 7.01
N VAL A 337 -8.38 4.18 8.14
CA VAL A 337 -8.70 5.59 8.39
C VAL A 337 -7.88 6.13 9.54
N ARG A 338 -7.26 7.28 9.33
CA ARG A 338 -6.30 7.93 10.22
C ARG A 338 -6.84 9.21 10.86
N ASP A 339 -8.13 9.38 10.94
CA ASP A 339 -8.72 10.63 11.43
C ASP A 339 -8.30 11.00 12.85
N ASP A 340 -8.40 12.30 13.15
CA ASP A 340 -8.22 12.84 14.49
C ASP A 340 -9.36 12.36 15.41
N PRO A 341 -9.07 11.80 16.59
CA PRO A 341 -10.09 11.41 17.56
C PRO A 341 -10.92 12.60 18.10
N ASN A 342 -10.42 13.83 17.94
CA ASN A 342 -11.08 15.04 18.40
C ASN A 342 -11.47 15.94 17.21
N PRO A 343 -12.53 15.59 16.47
CA PRO A 343 -12.99 16.40 15.33
C PRO A 343 -13.38 17.80 15.81
N LYS A 344 -13.02 18.82 15.01
CA LYS A 344 -13.44 20.19 15.29
C LYS A 344 -14.95 20.32 15.07
N ALA A 345 -15.59 21.21 15.84
CA ALA A 345 -16.98 21.53 15.63
C ALA A 345 -17.23 22.00 14.18
N GLY A 346 -18.23 21.41 13.51
CA GLY A 346 -18.54 21.69 12.12
C GLY A 346 -17.86 20.79 11.07
N ASP A 347 -17.06 19.82 11.48
CA ASP A 347 -16.56 18.81 10.55
C ASP A 347 -17.73 18.02 9.94
N LYS A 348 -17.73 17.96 8.61
CA LYS A 348 -18.80 17.28 7.84
C LYS A 348 -18.64 15.77 7.82
N HIS A 349 -17.42 15.29 8.00
CA HIS A 349 -17.09 13.87 7.93
C HIS A 349 -17.01 13.30 9.34
N THR A 350 -17.83 12.32 9.63
CA THR A 350 -18.05 11.78 10.98
C THR A 350 -17.39 10.42 11.19
N GLU A 351 -17.01 9.77 10.12
CA GLU A 351 -16.38 8.44 10.17
C GLU A 351 -14.97 8.53 10.73
N ARG A 352 -14.79 7.93 11.88
CA ARG A 352 -13.55 8.02 12.65
C ARG A 352 -12.51 6.99 12.22
N ARG A 353 -11.31 7.13 12.80
CA ARG A 353 -10.18 6.20 12.65
C ARG A 353 -10.58 4.74 12.87
N GLY A 354 -9.86 3.83 12.22
CA GLY A 354 -10.09 2.38 12.32
C GLY A 354 -10.02 1.70 10.97
N VAL A 355 -10.56 0.49 10.89
CA VAL A 355 -10.52 -0.38 9.72
C VAL A 355 -11.94 -0.62 9.20
N ARG A 356 -12.12 -0.48 7.89
CA ARG A 356 -13.37 -0.79 7.16
C ARG A 356 -13.07 -1.82 6.08
N VAL A 357 -14.02 -2.70 5.87
CA VAL A 357 -14.02 -3.66 4.76
C VAL A 357 -15.23 -3.39 3.88
N TYR A 358 -15.01 -3.38 2.58
CA TYR A 358 -16.05 -3.19 1.57
C TYR A 358 -16.10 -4.44 0.71
N LYS A 359 -17.29 -5.01 0.56
CA LYS A 359 -17.56 -6.16 -0.30
C LYS A 359 -18.30 -5.69 -1.55
N ALA A 360 -17.82 -6.14 -2.73
CA ALA A 360 -18.50 -5.86 -3.99
C ALA A 360 -19.86 -6.60 -4.06
N THR A 361 -20.91 -5.88 -4.45
CA THR A 361 -22.28 -6.43 -4.48
C THR A 361 -22.82 -6.69 -5.89
N ASP A 362 -22.08 -6.30 -6.92
CA ASP A 362 -22.55 -6.35 -8.31
C ASP A 362 -21.67 -7.18 -9.27
N GLY A 363 -20.65 -7.83 -8.78
CA GLY A 363 -19.71 -8.62 -9.59
C GLY A 363 -18.91 -7.82 -10.64
N LYS A 364 -19.15 -6.50 -10.75
CA LYS A 364 -18.43 -5.57 -11.65
C LYS A 364 -17.47 -4.67 -10.91
N GLY A 365 -17.57 -4.60 -9.59
CA GLY A 365 -16.78 -3.72 -8.75
C GLY A 365 -17.25 -2.25 -8.80
N GLU A 366 -18.50 -1.99 -9.20
CA GLU A 366 -19.08 -0.64 -9.24
C GLU A 366 -19.82 -0.30 -7.93
N LYS A 367 -20.37 -1.31 -7.25
CA LYS A 367 -21.18 -1.17 -6.02
C LYS A 367 -20.60 -1.99 -4.87
N TRP A 368 -20.52 -1.39 -3.71
CA TRP A 368 -19.88 -1.98 -2.54
C TRP A 368 -20.71 -1.75 -1.28
N GLU A 369 -20.68 -2.72 -0.38
CA GLU A 369 -21.27 -2.63 0.96
C GLU A 369 -20.18 -2.57 2.01
N ARG A 370 -20.31 -1.64 2.96
CA ARG A 370 -19.32 -1.37 4.01
C ARG A 370 -19.64 -2.12 5.31
N THR A 371 -18.59 -2.71 5.90
CA THR A 371 -18.59 -3.22 7.28
C THR A 371 -17.46 -2.57 8.06
N ILE A 372 -17.73 -2.10 9.27
CA ILE A 372 -16.72 -1.56 10.18
C ILE A 372 -16.13 -2.73 10.99
N ILE A 373 -14.82 -2.93 10.85
CA ILE A 373 -14.07 -3.97 11.59
C ILE A 373 -13.50 -3.40 12.88
N GLU A 374 -13.04 -2.15 12.84
CA GLU A 374 -12.49 -1.44 13.99
C GLU A 374 -12.96 0.01 14.00
N ASP A 375 -13.46 0.47 15.14
CA ASP A 375 -13.95 1.85 15.35
C ASP A 375 -13.21 2.52 16.51
N GLY A 376 -12.16 3.25 16.20
CA GLY A 376 -11.46 4.14 17.13
C GLY A 376 -10.19 3.59 17.77
N GLY A 377 -9.94 2.28 17.76
CA GLY A 377 -8.79 1.66 18.45
C GLY A 377 -7.44 1.87 17.77
N VAL A 378 -7.44 2.19 16.47
CA VAL A 378 -6.22 2.45 15.69
C VAL A 378 -6.43 3.61 14.73
N ALA A 379 -5.52 4.59 14.73
CA ALA A 379 -5.46 5.67 13.74
C ALA A 379 -4.56 5.22 12.57
N VAL A 380 -5.14 4.48 11.63
CA VAL A 380 -4.38 3.70 10.63
C VAL A 380 -3.55 4.59 9.72
N GLU A 381 -2.21 4.48 9.84
CA GLU A 381 -1.27 5.09 8.91
C GLU A 381 -0.96 4.15 7.74
N ASP A 382 -0.79 2.86 8.05
CA ASP A 382 -0.57 1.83 7.04
C ASP A 382 -1.21 0.53 7.48
N LEU A 383 -1.55 -0.31 6.51
CA LEU A 383 -2.03 -1.67 6.74
C LEU A 383 -1.51 -2.62 5.67
N THR A 384 -1.44 -3.88 6.05
CA THR A 384 -1.19 -5.00 5.13
C THR A 384 -2.14 -6.16 5.47
N VAL A 385 -2.24 -7.10 4.56
CA VAL A 385 -3.05 -8.31 4.74
C VAL A 385 -2.19 -9.53 4.45
N ALA A 386 -2.22 -10.52 5.32
CA ALA A 386 -1.44 -11.75 5.20
C ALA A 386 -2.08 -12.86 6.03
N ASP A 387 -1.85 -14.12 5.64
CA ASP A 387 -2.14 -15.30 6.47
C ASP A 387 -0.99 -15.49 7.46
N LEU A 388 -1.19 -15.07 8.72
CA LEU A 388 -0.13 -15.06 9.74
C LEU A 388 -0.02 -16.36 10.54
N ASP A 389 -1.09 -17.15 10.63
CA ASP A 389 -1.10 -18.42 11.39
C ASP A 389 -1.12 -19.67 10.51
N GLY A 390 -1.13 -19.49 9.18
CA GLY A 390 -1.06 -20.57 8.19
C GLY A 390 -2.37 -21.35 8.05
N ASP A 391 -3.51 -20.75 8.44
CA ASP A 391 -4.82 -21.41 8.37
C ASP A 391 -5.52 -21.22 7.01
N GLY A 392 -4.87 -20.51 6.09
CA GLY A 392 -5.36 -20.24 4.74
C GLY A 392 -6.30 -19.04 4.65
N LYS A 393 -6.56 -18.33 5.75
CA LYS A 393 -7.39 -17.11 5.78
C LYS A 393 -6.51 -15.87 5.92
N GLN A 394 -6.96 -14.80 5.33
CA GLN A 394 -6.22 -13.54 5.32
C GLN A 394 -6.55 -12.71 6.56
N ASP A 395 -5.53 -12.40 7.38
CA ASP A 395 -5.61 -11.50 8.52
C ASP A 395 -5.32 -10.06 8.11
N ILE A 396 -5.90 -9.09 8.83
CA ILE A 396 -5.63 -7.67 8.60
C ILE A 396 -4.67 -7.17 9.67
N ILE A 397 -3.61 -6.50 9.27
CA ILE A 397 -2.60 -5.91 10.15
C ILE A 397 -2.61 -4.40 9.97
N ALA A 398 -2.73 -3.63 11.03
CA ALA A 398 -2.76 -2.18 10.98
C ALA A 398 -1.81 -1.56 12.00
N VAL A 399 -1.13 -0.47 11.59
CA VAL A 399 -0.32 0.35 12.49
C VAL A 399 -0.87 1.76 12.58
N GLY A 400 -0.81 2.30 13.79
CA GLY A 400 -1.43 3.58 14.12
C GLY A 400 -0.45 4.71 14.26
N ARG A 401 -0.72 5.84 13.55
CA ARG A 401 0.04 7.08 13.69
C ARG A 401 -0.21 7.75 15.04
N ALA A 402 -1.41 8.21 15.28
CA ALA A 402 -1.76 8.95 16.49
C ALA A 402 -1.98 8.04 17.71
N THR A 403 -2.24 6.76 17.50
CA THR A 403 -2.43 5.76 18.56
C THR A 403 -1.16 5.06 18.97
N GLY A 404 -0.09 5.11 18.16
CA GLY A 404 1.21 4.51 18.47
C GLY A 404 1.14 3.01 18.72
N ASN A 405 0.25 2.30 18.02
CA ASN A 405 0.03 0.87 18.24
C ASN A 405 0.12 0.04 16.95
N ALA A 406 0.30 -1.27 17.13
CA ALA A 406 0.21 -2.28 16.08
C ALA A 406 -0.84 -3.31 16.46
N ARG A 407 -1.78 -3.58 15.57
CA ARG A 407 -2.90 -4.50 15.79
C ARG A 407 -3.03 -5.49 14.66
N ILE A 408 -3.42 -6.72 15.02
CA ILE A 408 -3.82 -7.79 14.12
C ILE A 408 -5.32 -8.02 14.32
N TYR A 409 -6.04 -8.18 13.23
CA TYR A 409 -7.43 -8.61 13.20
C TYR A 409 -7.45 -10.01 12.59
N TRP A 410 -7.44 -11.01 13.46
CA TRP A 410 -7.43 -12.42 13.09
C TRP A 410 -8.74 -12.83 12.44
N ASN A 411 -8.68 -13.37 11.25
CA ASN A 411 -9.83 -13.86 10.51
C ASN A 411 -10.31 -15.19 11.09
N GLN A 412 -11.50 -15.20 11.71
CA GLN A 412 -12.07 -16.39 12.36
C GLN A 412 -12.90 -17.25 11.41
N GLY A 413 -12.99 -16.87 10.12
CA GLY A 413 -13.93 -17.47 9.18
C GLY A 413 -15.39 -17.09 9.47
N LYS A 414 -16.29 -17.79 8.78
CA LYS A 414 -17.76 -17.60 8.88
C LYS A 414 -18.35 -18.43 10.00
#